data_6c4ebc75c1ec80a44724c8aebff5782f
#
_entry.id   6c4ebc75c1ec80a44724c8aebff5782f
#
_cell.length_a   1.000
_cell.length_b   1.000
_cell.length_c   1.000
_cell.angle_alpha   90.00
_cell.angle_beta   90.00
_cell.angle_gamma   90.00
#
_symmetry.space_group_name_H-M   'P 1'
#
loop_
_entity.id
_entity.type
_entity.pdbx_description
1 polymer ?
#
loop_
_entity_poly.entity_id
_entity_poly.type
_entity_poly.pdbx_seq_one_letter_code
_entity_poly.pdbx_strand_id
1 'polypeptide(L)'
;RGYHKLLIGFMRVRWIAILLITICFGIIWLIGNTLQSELAPMEDRSQFRLQASAPEGTSFDAMDAYIDKLNQLVLDSVPENKVLISMTAPGFTGSGSTNTGFVRSMLVDPDQRQRSQQQIVDVINRNLPKYNEGRAFAIQEQTISVNRRGGLPVAFVVQNNNFDKLKDVLPKFLEEAQKNPVFASVDVDLKFNKPELRLNIDRLRASELGVSVTDISELMQLSLSNRRLGYFIKDGKQYQVIGQVLRSDRDDPTDL
;
A
#
# COMPACT_ATOMS: atom_id res chain seq x y z
N ARG A 1 19.55 -9.05 -58.61
CA ARG A 1 20.63 -8.34 -59.37
C ARG A 1 21.00 -7.02 -58.70
N GLY A 2 20.10 -6.26 -58.10
CA GLY A 2 20.42 -4.99 -57.40
C GLY A 2 21.29 -5.18 -56.15
N TYR A 3 20.94 -6.14 -55.26
CA TYR A 3 21.69 -6.47 -54.08
C TYR A 3 23.16 -6.83 -54.36
N HIS A 4 23.40 -7.63 -55.37
CA HIS A 4 24.74 -8.05 -55.75
C HIS A 4 25.64 -6.87 -56.19
N LYS A 5 25.08 -5.92 -56.97
CA LYS A 5 25.82 -4.69 -57.36
C LYS A 5 26.11 -3.79 -56.17
N LEU A 6 25.17 -3.62 -55.23
CA LEU A 6 25.35 -2.85 -53.98
C LEU A 6 26.40 -3.50 -53.09
N LEU A 7 26.37 -4.83 -52.93
CA LEU A 7 27.32 -5.56 -52.13
C LEU A 7 28.76 -5.44 -52.71
N ILE A 8 28.94 -5.60 -54.04
CA ILE A 8 30.24 -5.43 -54.64
C ILE A 8 30.74 -3.98 -54.49
N GLY A 9 29.87 -2.97 -54.70
CA GLY A 9 30.19 -1.57 -54.46
C GLY A 9 30.65 -1.29 -53.03
N PHE A 10 29.95 -1.84 -52.05
CA PHE A 10 30.26 -1.73 -50.62
C PHE A 10 31.61 -2.39 -50.28
N MET A 11 31.86 -3.59 -50.78
CA MET A 11 33.11 -4.31 -50.60
C MET A 11 34.33 -3.62 -51.27
N ARG A 12 34.09 -2.83 -52.30
CA ARG A 12 35.14 -2.09 -53.01
C ARG A 12 35.68 -0.91 -52.19
N VAL A 13 34.82 -0.32 -51.32
CA VAL A 13 35.16 0.84 -50.48
C VAL A 13 35.13 0.44 -49.00
N ARG A 14 36.17 -0.22 -48.54
CA ARG A 14 36.30 -0.78 -47.18
C ARG A 14 36.08 0.25 -46.05
N TRP A 15 36.43 1.51 -46.31
CA TRP A 15 36.27 2.60 -45.33
C TRP A 15 34.81 2.92 -45.01
N ILE A 16 33.86 2.65 -45.91
CA ILE A 16 32.42 2.83 -45.66
C ILE A 16 31.95 1.91 -44.53
N ALA A 17 32.48 0.70 -44.43
CA ALA A 17 32.17 -0.23 -43.36
C ALA A 17 32.61 0.33 -42.00
N ILE A 18 33.80 0.88 -41.91
CA ILE A 18 34.35 1.49 -40.68
C ILE A 18 33.49 2.70 -40.27
N LEU A 19 33.15 3.57 -41.22
CA LEU A 19 32.28 4.73 -40.96
C LEU A 19 30.91 4.30 -40.43
N LEU A 20 30.29 3.30 -41.06
CA LEU A 20 28.98 2.79 -40.67
C LEU A 20 28.99 2.16 -39.26
N ILE A 21 30.03 1.39 -38.95
CA ILE A 21 30.23 0.83 -37.60
C ILE A 21 30.39 1.95 -36.56
N THR A 22 31.22 2.96 -36.87
CA THR A 22 31.40 4.11 -35.97
C THR A 22 30.08 4.86 -35.70
N ILE A 23 29.29 5.08 -36.75
CA ILE A 23 27.96 5.69 -36.63
C ILE A 23 27.05 4.81 -35.77
N CYS A 24 27.01 3.49 -35.99
CA CYS A 24 26.21 2.58 -35.18
C CYS A 24 26.61 2.62 -33.68
N PHE A 25 27.93 2.60 -33.39
CA PHE A 25 28.41 2.75 -32.01
C PHE A 25 28.05 4.11 -31.42
N GLY A 26 28.13 5.19 -32.21
CA GLY A 26 27.67 6.53 -31.76
C GLY A 26 26.17 6.56 -31.42
N ILE A 27 25.35 5.95 -32.26
CA ILE A 27 23.91 5.83 -32.02
C ILE A 27 23.62 4.97 -30.77
N ILE A 28 24.30 3.84 -30.61
CA ILE A 28 24.14 2.97 -29.43
C ILE A 28 24.53 3.72 -28.16
N TRP A 29 25.64 4.46 -28.18
CA TRP A 29 26.06 5.26 -27.04
C TRP A 29 25.05 6.38 -26.70
N LEU A 30 24.55 7.09 -27.70
CA LEU A 30 23.55 8.13 -27.55
C LEU A 30 22.25 7.58 -26.96
N ILE A 31 21.74 6.50 -27.54
CA ILE A 31 20.49 5.85 -27.08
C ILE A 31 20.70 5.26 -25.69
N GLY A 32 21.84 4.61 -25.42
CA GLY A 32 22.13 4.04 -24.10
C GLY A 32 22.17 5.06 -22.97
N ASN A 33 22.56 6.31 -23.26
CA ASN A 33 22.56 7.39 -22.28
C ASN A 33 21.18 8.08 -22.12
N THR A 34 20.28 7.95 -23.10
CA THR A 34 18.96 8.58 -23.06
C THR A 34 17.86 7.63 -22.60
N LEU A 35 18.05 6.33 -22.77
CA LEU A 35 17.11 5.32 -22.30
C LEU A 35 17.20 5.18 -20.78
N GLN A 36 16.08 5.36 -20.12
CA GLN A 36 15.96 5.04 -18.69
C GLN A 36 16.07 3.53 -18.49
N SER A 37 16.86 3.12 -17.51
CA SER A 37 16.96 1.71 -17.13
C SER A 37 15.75 1.33 -16.31
N GLU A 38 14.77 0.71 -16.92
CA GLU A 38 13.55 0.21 -16.27
C GLU A 38 13.55 -1.31 -16.30
N LEU A 39 13.09 -1.92 -15.19
CA LEU A 39 12.97 -3.38 -15.10
C LEU A 39 11.84 -3.90 -16.02
N ALA A 40 10.74 -3.16 -16.08
CA ALA A 40 9.63 -3.35 -17.01
C ALA A 40 8.90 -2.01 -17.19
N PRO A 41 8.57 -1.63 -18.43
CA PRO A 41 7.77 -0.43 -18.67
C PRO A 41 6.38 -0.57 -18.04
N MET A 42 5.80 0.57 -17.65
CA MET A 42 4.42 0.60 -17.15
C MET A 42 3.47 0.32 -18.31
N GLU A 43 2.81 -0.82 -18.25
CA GLU A 43 1.81 -1.24 -19.24
C GLU A 43 0.41 -0.85 -18.78
N ASP A 44 -0.44 -0.51 -19.75
CA ASP A 44 -1.85 -0.32 -19.50
C ASP A 44 -2.56 -1.67 -19.35
N ARG A 45 -2.80 -2.07 -18.09
CA ARG A 45 -3.44 -3.35 -17.74
C ARG A 45 -4.92 -3.20 -17.42
N SER A 46 -5.51 -2.06 -17.76
CA SER A 46 -6.90 -1.74 -17.44
C SER A 46 -7.26 -1.91 -15.98
N GLN A 47 -6.34 -1.60 -15.07
CA GLN A 47 -6.58 -1.65 -13.63
C GLN A 47 -5.65 -0.71 -12.86
N PHE A 48 -6.16 -0.13 -11.80
CA PHE A 48 -5.36 0.62 -10.84
C PHE A 48 -5.83 0.34 -9.42
N ARG A 49 -4.99 0.69 -8.46
CA ARG A 49 -5.29 0.55 -7.03
C ARG A 49 -5.12 1.88 -6.34
N LEU A 50 -6.10 2.27 -5.52
CA LEU A 50 -5.93 3.28 -4.49
C LEU A 50 -5.49 2.57 -3.22
N GLN A 51 -4.37 2.99 -2.68
CA GLN A 51 -3.95 2.62 -1.33
C GLN A 51 -4.34 3.75 -0.40
N ALA A 52 -5.04 3.43 0.68
CA ALA A 52 -5.50 4.39 1.67
C ALA A 52 -4.97 4.05 3.05
N SER A 53 -4.57 5.07 3.81
CA SER A 53 -4.16 4.96 5.21
C SER A 53 -4.63 6.18 5.99
N ALA A 54 -5.27 5.94 7.13
CA ALA A 54 -5.67 6.96 8.08
C ALA A 54 -4.67 7.05 9.25
N PRO A 55 -4.74 8.07 10.10
CA PRO A 55 -3.92 8.17 11.30
C PRO A 55 -4.05 6.93 12.20
N GLU A 56 -2.99 6.63 12.96
CA GLU A 56 -3.02 5.53 13.93
C GLU A 56 -4.11 5.81 14.99
N GLY A 57 -4.83 4.75 15.37
CA GLY A 57 -5.97 4.86 16.28
C GLY A 57 -7.32 5.15 15.60
N THR A 58 -7.34 5.33 14.29
CA THR A 58 -8.60 5.44 13.54
C THR A 58 -9.42 4.16 13.68
N SER A 59 -10.70 4.30 14.06
CA SER A 59 -11.61 3.16 14.18
C SER A 59 -11.92 2.53 12.83
N PHE A 60 -12.35 1.26 12.85
CA PHE A 60 -12.79 0.56 11.65
C PHE A 60 -13.89 1.35 10.90
N ASP A 61 -14.91 1.83 11.63
CA ASP A 61 -16.04 2.53 11.00
C ASP A 61 -15.61 3.85 10.34
N ALA A 62 -14.69 4.59 10.96
CA ALA A 62 -14.15 5.81 10.38
C ALA A 62 -13.33 5.52 9.11
N MET A 63 -12.54 4.44 9.13
CA MET A 63 -11.79 4.01 7.95
C MET A 63 -12.70 3.50 6.84
N ASP A 64 -13.76 2.77 7.19
CA ASP A 64 -14.76 2.25 6.26
C ASP A 64 -15.50 3.40 5.56
N ALA A 65 -15.96 4.38 6.34
CA ALA A 65 -16.57 5.60 5.79
C ALA A 65 -15.62 6.37 4.85
N TYR A 66 -14.32 6.37 5.17
CA TYR A 66 -13.32 6.97 4.29
C TYR A 66 -13.14 6.18 2.98
N ILE A 67 -13.10 4.85 3.05
CA ILE A 67 -13.05 3.99 1.86
C ILE A 67 -14.30 4.18 0.99
N ASP A 68 -15.49 4.33 1.59
CA ASP A 68 -16.72 4.60 0.84
C ASP A 68 -16.67 5.93 0.09
N LYS A 69 -16.09 6.98 0.68
CA LYS A 69 -15.86 8.26 -0.01
C LYS A 69 -14.89 8.10 -1.19
N LEU A 70 -13.86 7.28 -1.03
CA LEU A 70 -12.92 6.98 -2.13
C LEU A 70 -13.60 6.14 -3.23
N ASN A 71 -14.47 5.20 -2.87
CA ASN A 71 -15.29 4.46 -3.83
C ASN A 71 -16.15 5.42 -4.65
N GLN A 72 -16.83 6.35 -3.99
CA GLN A 72 -17.66 7.35 -4.65
C GLN A 72 -16.84 8.25 -5.58
N LEU A 73 -15.65 8.70 -5.13
CA LEU A 73 -14.73 9.46 -5.98
C LEU A 73 -14.39 8.71 -7.28
N VAL A 74 -14.11 7.40 -7.18
CA VAL A 74 -13.80 6.60 -8.37
C VAL A 74 -15.02 6.47 -9.29
N LEU A 75 -16.19 6.18 -8.74
CA LEU A 75 -17.42 6.05 -9.51
C LEU A 75 -17.80 7.35 -10.24
N ASP A 76 -17.63 8.50 -9.59
CA ASP A 76 -17.94 9.81 -10.16
C ASP A 76 -16.90 10.28 -11.18
N SER A 77 -15.63 9.94 -10.98
CA SER A 77 -14.52 10.44 -11.82
C SER A 77 -14.12 9.51 -12.96
N VAL A 78 -14.48 8.22 -12.88
CA VAL A 78 -14.03 7.17 -13.80
C VAL A 78 -15.22 6.41 -14.38
N PRO A 79 -15.89 6.96 -15.40
CA PRO A 79 -16.99 6.27 -16.08
C PRO A 79 -16.54 4.97 -16.78
N GLU A 80 -15.23 4.83 -17.05
CA GLU A 80 -14.64 3.62 -17.63
C GLU A 80 -14.46 2.47 -16.63
N ASN A 81 -14.88 2.67 -15.35
CA ASN A 81 -14.82 1.63 -14.35
C ASN A 81 -15.81 0.50 -14.68
N LYS A 82 -15.32 -0.74 -14.76
CA LYS A 82 -16.10 -1.95 -15.00
C LYS A 82 -16.43 -2.68 -13.71
N VAL A 83 -15.44 -2.78 -12.80
CA VAL A 83 -15.57 -3.44 -11.50
C VAL A 83 -14.79 -2.65 -10.46
N LEU A 84 -15.42 -2.37 -9.34
CA LEU A 84 -14.79 -1.74 -8.19
C LEU A 84 -14.79 -2.71 -7.02
N ILE A 85 -13.63 -2.96 -6.44
CA ILE A 85 -13.46 -3.81 -5.24
C ILE A 85 -12.76 -2.98 -4.20
N SER A 86 -13.37 -2.83 -3.04
CA SER A 86 -12.75 -2.17 -1.89
C SER A 86 -12.61 -3.11 -0.72
N MET A 87 -11.64 -2.86 0.12
CA MET A 87 -11.42 -3.60 1.35
C MET A 87 -10.89 -2.67 2.42
N THR A 88 -11.58 -2.67 3.56
CA THR A 88 -11.19 -1.97 4.78
C THR A 88 -10.50 -2.94 5.72
N ALA A 89 -9.40 -2.53 6.36
CA ALA A 89 -8.61 -3.33 7.30
C ALA A 89 -8.20 -4.71 6.76
N PRO A 90 -7.50 -4.81 5.63
CA PRO A 90 -7.13 -6.07 5.02
C PRO A 90 -6.16 -6.86 5.91
N GLY A 91 -6.67 -7.82 6.66
CA GLY A 91 -5.92 -8.67 7.60
C GLY A 91 -5.30 -9.92 6.98
N PHE A 92 -4.75 -9.86 5.77
CA PHE A 92 -4.19 -11.04 5.07
C PHE A 92 -3.00 -11.72 5.76
N THR A 93 -2.34 -11.05 6.71
CA THR A 93 -1.11 -11.55 7.34
C THR A 93 -1.15 -11.52 8.87
N GLY A 94 -2.32 -11.61 9.48
CA GLY A 94 -2.49 -11.54 10.93
C GLY A 94 -3.33 -10.35 11.37
N SER A 95 -2.94 -9.62 12.42
CA SER A 95 -3.65 -8.44 12.88
C SER A 95 -3.60 -7.33 11.84
N GLY A 96 -4.63 -7.23 11.00
CA GLY A 96 -4.80 -6.14 10.06
C GLY A 96 -4.84 -4.80 10.80
N SER A 97 -4.21 -3.80 10.23
CA SER A 97 -4.31 -2.44 10.76
C SER A 97 -5.68 -1.87 10.39
N THR A 98 -6.49 -1.49 11.37
CA THR A 98 -7.85 -0.95 11.16
C THR A 98 -7.84 0.36 10.38
N ASN A 99 -6.72 1.06 10.38
CA ASN A 99 -6.53 2.36 9.74
C ASN A 99 -6.00 2.27 8.29
N THR A 100 -6.06 1.10 7.66
CA THR A 100 -5.63 0.91 6.28
C THR A 100 -6.73 0.30 5.43
N GLY A 101 -6.68 0.57 4.13
CA GLY A 101 -7.60 -0.03 3.18
C GLY A 101 -7.13 0.19 1.75
N PHE A 102 -7.83 -0.41 0.83
CA PHE A 102 -7.58 -0.19 -0.59
C PHE A 102 -8.85 -0.24 -1.42
N VAL A 103 -8.80 0.43 -2.56
CA VAL A 103 -9.82 0.35 -3.60
C VAL A 103 -9.13 -0.08 -4.90
N ARG A 104 -9.59 -1.15 -5.51
CA ARG A 104 -9.12 -1.62 -6.80
C ARG A 104 -10.21 -1.39 -7.84
N SER A 105 -9.87 -0.68 -8.90
CA SER A 105 -10.74 -0.44 -10.05
C SER A 105 -10.21 -1.23 -11.23
N MET A 106 -11.10 -2.00 -11.86
CA MET A 106 -10.87 -2.62 -13.15
C MET A 106 -11.60 -1.79 -14.20
N LEU A 107 -10.86 -1.36 -15.20
CA LEU A 107 -11.37 -0.52 -16.29
C LEU A 107 -11.85 -1.39 -17.46
N VAL A 108 -12.65 -0.81 -18.33
CA VAL A 108 -12.93 -1.40 -19.64
C VAL A 108 -11.65 -1.49 -20.47
N ASP A 109 -11.64 -2.35 -21.48
CA ASP A 109 -10.49 -2.57 -22.33
C ASP A 109 -10.02 -1.28 -23.01
N PRO A 110 -8.71 -1.13 -23.32
CA PRO A 110 -8.16 0.10 -23.91
C PRO A 110 -8.88 0.56 -25.18
N ASP A 111 -9.36 -0.38 -25.98
CA ASP A 111 -10.08 -0.12 -27.23
C ASP A 111 -11.49 0.47 -27.01
N GLN A 112 -12.02 0.35 -25.78
CA GLN A 112 -13.36 0.81 -25.41
C GLN A 112 -13.36 2.13 -24.64
N ARG A 113 -12.20 2.76 -24.45
CA ARG A 113 -12.04 3.99 -23.67
C ARG A 113 -11.15 5.01 -24.39
N GLN A 114 -11.38 6.27 -24.09
CA GLN A 114 -10.58 7.36 -24.67
C GLN A 114 -9.36 7.71 -23.80
N ARG A 115 -9.50 7.57 -22.48
CA ARG A 115 -8.43 7.90 -21.53
C ARG A 115 -7.54 6.68 -21.27
N SER A 116 -6.22 6.90 -21.29
CA SER A 116 -5.28 5.87 -20.85
C SER A 116 -5.39 5.64 -19.32
N GLN A 117 -4.94 4.49 -18.85
CA GLN A 117 -4.86 4.18 -17.42
C GLN A 117 -4.09 5.26 -16.64
N GLN A 118 -2.97 5.76 -17.21
CA GLN A 118 -2.18 6.82 -16.58
C GLN A 118 -2.99 8.11 -16.43
N GLN A 119 -3.70 8.54 -17.47
CA GLN A 119 -4.55 9.74 -17.40
C GLN A 119 -5.63 9.62 -16.33
N ILE A 120 -6.24 8.44 -16.19
CA ILE A 120 -7.25 8.18 -15.16
C ILE A 120 -6.61 8.27 -13.76
N VAL A 121 -5.47 7.63 -13.54
CA VAL A 121 -4.73 7.68 -12.28
C VAL A 121 -4.34 9.12 -11.92
N ASP A 122 -3.91 9.92 -12.89
CA ASP A 122 -3.55 11.33 -12.68
C ASP A 122 -4.76 12.18 -12.29
N VAL A 123 -5.95 11.91 -12.87
CA VAL A 123 -7.20 12.58 -12.48
C VAL A 123 -7.58 12.23 -11.05
N ILE A 124 -7.49 10.96 -10.67
CA ILE A 124 -7.77 10.53 -9.30
C ILE A 124 -6.79 11.20 -8.33
N ASN A 125 -5.48 11.13 -8.58
CA ASN A 125 -4.46 11.71 -7.69
C ASN A 125 -4.63 13.23 -7.51
N ARG A 126 -5.10 13.96 -8.52
CA ARG A 126 -5.41 15.40 -8.40
C ARG A 126 -6.62 15.69 -7.51
N ASN A 127 -7.56 14.75 -7.41
CA ASN A 127 -8.77 14.92 -6.59
C ASN A 127 -8.62 14.40 -5.16
N LEU A 128 -7.70 13.48 -4.90
CA LEU A 128 -7.46 12.88 -3.57
C LEU A 128 -7.19 13.90 -2.44
N PRO A 129 -6.46 15.02 -2.67
CA PRO A 129 -6.22 16.01 -1.61
C PRO A 129 -7.46 16.69 -1.03
N LYS A 130 -8.63 16.52 -1.66
CA LYS A 130 -9.91 17.02 -1.13
C LYS A 130 -10.43 16.20 0.06
N TYR A 131 -9.89 15.01 0.26
CA TYR A 131 -10.29 14.05 1.30
C TYR A 131 -9.22 14.01 2.39
N ASN A 132 -9.45 14.75 3.47
CA ASN A 132 -8.44 15.00 4.52
C ASN A 132 -8.48 14.00 5.68
N GLU A 133 -9.39 13.03 5.65
CA GLU A 133 -9.54 12.02 6.70
C GLU A 133 -8.35 11.05 6.79
N GLY A 134 -7.64 10.91 5.68
CA GLY A 134 -6.47 10.04 5.56
C GLY A 134 -5.59 10.43 4.38
N ARG A 135 -4.59 9.64 4.15
CA ARG A 135 -3.75 9.72 2.95
C ARG A 135 -4.16 8.63 1.98
N ALA A 136 -4.41 8.99 0.74
CA ALA A 136 -4.64 8.03 -0.32
C ALA A 136 -3.82 8.41 -1.55
N PHE A 137 -3.42 7.40 -2.31
CA PHE A 137 -2.74 7.59 -3.58
C PHE A 137 -3.12 6.46 -4.53
N ALA A 138 -3.34 6.81 -5.79
CA ALA A 138 -3.61 5.88 -6.85
C ALA A 138 -2.29 5.46 -7.51
N ILE A 139 -2.09 4.16 -7.64
CA ILE A 139 -0.92 3.55 -8.26
C ILE A 139 -1.32 2.57 -9.36
N GLN A 140 -0.47 2.48 -10.36
CA GLN A 140 -0.52 1.41 -11.35
C GLN A 140 0.36 0.26 -10.86
N GLU A 141 -0.16 -0.95 -10.94
CA GLU A 141 0.62 -2.14 -10.61
C GLU A 141 1.52 -2.49 -11.78
N GLN A 142 2.82 -2.58 -11.53
CA GLN A 142 3.79 -3.05 -12.52
C GLN A 142 3.55 -4.51 -12.86
N THR A 143 3.78 -4.90 -14.10
CA THR A 143 3.67 -6.30 -14.56
C THR A 143 4.66 -7.20 -13.83
N ILE A 144 5.86 -6.68 -13.59
CA ILE A 144 6.90 -7.34 -12.80
C ILE A 144 7.18 -6.46 -11.57
N SER A 145 6.72 -6.88 -10.41
CA SER A 145 6.99 -6.20 -9.15
C SER A 145 8.00 -7.00 -8.32
N VAL A 146 9.09 -6.37 -7.97
CA VAL A 146 10.08 -6.93 -7.02
C VAL A 146 9.53 -6.89 -5.59
N ASN A 147 8.64 -5.96 -5.31
CA ASN A 147 8.07 -5.78 -3.99
C ASN A 147 6.76 -6.59 -3.84
N ARG A 148 6.84 -7.75 -3.16
CA ARG A 148 5.72 -8.68 -2.96
C ARG A 148 4.55 -8.10 -2.16
N ARG A 149 4.72 -6.96 -1.46
CA ARG A 149 3.71 -6.37 -0.57
C ARG A 149 2.95 -5.19 -1.16
N GLY A 150 3.19 -4.83 -2.43
CA GLY A 150 2.46 -3.75 -3.09
C GLY A 150 2.71 -2.38 -2.44
N GLY A 151 3.97 -2.06 -2.16
CA GLY A 151 4.39 -0.76 -1.62
C GLY A 151 4.77 0.25 -2.70
N LEU A 152 5.31 1.38 -2.28
CA LEU A 152 5.90 2.39 -3.14
C LEU A 152 7.08 1.78 -3.93
N PRO A 153 7.37 2.28 -5.15
CA PRO A 153 8.36 1.69 -6.05
C PRO A 153 9.79 1.74 -5.50
N VAL A 154 10.09 2.70 -4.64
CA VAL A 154 11.39 2.84 -3.98
C VAL A 154 11.24 2.50 -2.51
N ALA A 155 12.00 1.53 -2.01
CA ALA A 155 11.98 1.12 -0.62
C ALA A 155 13.39 1.19 -0.01
N PHE A 156 13.49 1.86 1.14
CA PHE A 156 14.69 1.91 1.96
C PHE A 156 14.47 1.14 3.26
N VAL A 157 15.47 0.40 3.71
CA VAL A 157 15.45 -0.28 4.99
C VAL A 157 16.42 0.42 5.92
N VAL A 158 15.87 1.06 6.96
CA VAL A 158 16.66 1.70 8.03
C VAL A 158 16.72 0.72 9.20
N GLN A 159 17.91 0.34 9.63
CA GLN A 159 18.13 -0.62 10.70
C GLN A 159 18.95 0.01 11.84
N ASN A 160 18.53 -0.24 13.07
CA ASN A 160 19.28 0.09 14.26
C ASN A 160 18.94 -0.91 15.37
N ASN A 161 19.93 -1.32 16.16
CA ASN A 161 19.74 -2.19 17.33
C ASN A 161 19.13 -1.44 18.52
N ASN A 162 19.15 -0.10 18.51
CA ASN A 162 18.56 0.75 19.53
C ASN A 162 17.28 1.38 18.96
N PHE A 163 16.13 1.01 19.55
CA PHE A 163 14.82 1.47 19.13
C PHE A 163 14.59 2.97 19.38
N ASP A 164 15.14 3.50 20.48
CA ASP A 164 15.00 4.93 20.81
C ASP A 164 15.71 5.81 19.76
N LYS A 165 16.87 5.36 19.26
CA LYS A 165 17.54 6.06 18.16
C LYS A 165 16.72 6.06 16.88
N LEU A 166 16.01 4.97 16.57
CA LEU A 166 15.10 4.94 15.42
C LEU A 166 13.95 5.94 15.59
N LYS A 167 13.39 6.01 16.81
CA LYS A 167 12.32 6.94 17.15
C LYS A 167 12.74 8.41 16.95
N ASP A 168 13.99 8.75 17.24
CA ASP A 168 14.50 10.12 17.10
C ASP A 168 14.91 10.47 15.66
N VAL A 169 15.44 9.51 14.92
CA VAL A 169 15.98 9.74 13.56
C VAL A 169 14.89 9.67 12.49
N LEU A 170 13.95 8.74 12.63
CA LEU A 170 12.95 8.45 11.60
C LEU A 170 12.07 9.66 11.24
N PRO A 171 11.54 10.45 12.20
CA PRO A 171 10.75 11.63 11.86
C PRO A 171 11.54 12.68 11.08
N LYS A 172 12.82 12.90 11.44
CA LYS A 172 13.71 13.84 10.75
C LYS A 172 13.99 13.40 9.33
N PHE A 173 14.24 12.11 9.14
CA PHE A 173 14.44 11.51 7.81
C PHE A 173 13.20 11.68 6.93
N LEU A 174 12.00 11.43 7.49
CA LEU A 174 10.74 11.59 6.77
C LEU A 174 10.48 13.06 6.39
N GLU A 175 10.74 13.99 7.31
CA GLU A 175 10.58 15.42 7.05
C GLU A 175 11.48 15.89 5.91
N GLU A 176 12.75 15.50 5.90
CA GLU A 176 13.69 15.84 4.82
C GLU A 176 13.30 15.16 3.49
N ALA A 177 12.85 13.91 3.54
CA ALA A 177 12.39 13.23 2.33
C ALA A 177 11.12 13.87 1.74
N GLN A 178 10.18 14.33 2.58
CA GLN A 178 8.97 15.02 2.15
C GLN A 178 9.25 16.40 1.53
N LYS A 179 10.31 17.09 1.95
CA LYS A 179 10.73 18.37 1.38
C LYS A 179 11.34 18.21 -0.03
N ASN A 180 11.79 17.02 -0.39
CA ASN A 180 12.42 16.77 -1.67
C ASN A 180 11.36 16.63 -2.78
N PRO A 181 11.35 17.49 -3.80
CA PRO A 181 10.33 17.49 -4.86
C PRO A 181 10.40 16.26 -5.78
N VAL A 182 11.45 15.44 -5.68
CA VAL A 182 11.58 14.17 -6.43
C VAL A 182 10.59 13.13 -5.92
N PHE A 183 10.22 13.18 -4.63
CA PHE A 183 9.28 12.23 -4.03
C PHE A 183 7.85 12.76 -4.03
N ALA A 184 6.98 12.13 -4.78
CA ALA A 184 5.56 12.47 -4.77
C ALA A 184 4.85 12.05 -3.46
N SER A 185 5.33 10.97 -2.83
CA SER A 185 4.81 10.46 -1.55
C SER A 185 5.90 9.70 -0.80
N VAL A 186 5.93 9.89 0.51
CA VAL A 186 6.85 9.19 1.43
C VAL A 186 6.03 8.60 2.56
N ASP A 187 6.19 7.30 2.84
CA ASP A 187 5.55 6.62 3.95
C ASP A 187 6.55 5.71 4.68
N VAL A 188 6.22 5.31 5.91
CA VAL A 188 7.04 4.45 6.75
C VAL A 188 6.15 3.42 7.45
N ASP A 189 6.63 2.19 7.53
CA ASP A 189 5.91 1.10 8.20
C ASP A 189 5.90 1.25 9.72
N LEU A 190 6.98 1.79 10.30
CA LEU A 190 7.10 1.96 11.75
C LEU A 190 6.55 3.33 12.18
N LYS A 191 5.42 3.31 12.87
CA LYS A 191 4.77 4.51 13.44
C LYS A 191 4.80 4.45 14.96
N PHE A 192 5.16 5.58 15.60
CA PHE A 192 5.32 5.67 17.06
C PHE A 192 4.14 6.38 17.75
N ASN A 193 3.10 6.69 17.01
CA ASN A 193 1.95 7.48 17.48
C ASN A 193 0.69 6.65 17.68
N LYS A 194 0.80 5.31 17.72
CA LYS A 194 -0.35 4.44 18.01
C LYS A 194 -0.76 4.64 19.48
N PRO A 195 -2.01 5.04 19.75
CA PRO A 195 -2.48 5.14 21.12
C PRO A 195 -2.51 3.76 21.78
N GLU A 196 -2.05 3.70 23.03
CA GLU A 196 -2.02 2.49 23.82
C GLU A 196 -2.76 2.72 25.15
N LEU A 197 -3.57 1.76 25.54
CA LEU A 197 -4.18 1.70 26.86
C LEU A 197 -3.27 0.89 27.77
N ARG A 198 -2.75 1.52 28.82
CA ARG A 198 -1.89 0.86 29.82
C ARG A 198 -2.67 0.60 31.10
N LEU A 199 -2.89 -0.67 31.39
CA LEU A 199 -3.56 -1.11 32.61
C LEU A 199 -2.54 -1.33 33.73
N ASN A 200 -2.68 -0.59 34.83
CA ASN A 200 -1.87 -0.76 36.05
C ASN A 200 -2.70 -1.45 37.13
N ILE A 201 -2.36 -2.69 37.46
CA ILE A 201 -3.07 -3.47 38.46
C ILE A 201 -2.47 -3.21 39.83
N ASP A 202 -3.29 -2.73 40.78
CA ASP A 202 -2.94 -2.66 42.21
C ASP A 202 -3.02 -4.07 42.81
N ARG A 203 -1.86 -4.71 42.88
CA ARG A 203 -1.74 -6.11 43.34
C ARG A 203 -2.06 -6.29 44.83
N LEU A 204 -1.82 -5.28 45.68
CA LEU A 204 -2.16 -5.35 47.10
C LEU A 204 -3.66 -5.36 47.29
N ARG A 205 -4.35 -4.40 46.65
CA ARG A 205 -5.80 -4.28 46.70
C ARG A 205 -6.50 -5.48 46.08
N ALA A 206 -6.01 -6.00 44.95
CA ALA A 206 -6.52 -7.22 44.33
C ALA A 206 -6.42 -8.41 45.31
N SER A 207 -5.28 -8.58 45.98
CA SER A 207 -5.09 -9.65 46.98
C SER A 207 -6.01 -9.50 48.21
N GLU A 208 -6.22 -8.29 48.70
CA GLU A 208 -7.17 -8.00 49.80
C GLU A 208 -8.60 -8.35 49.43
N LEU A 209 -8.97 -8.17 48.17
CA LEU A 209 -10.28 -8.52 47.62
C LEU A 209 -10.43 -9.99 47.22
N GLY A 210 -9.35 -10.78 47.34
CA GLY A 210 -9.33 -12.19 46.96
C GLY A 210 -9.34 -12.42 45.44
N VAL A 211 -9.00 -11.40 44.64
CA VAL A 211 -8.98 -11.48 43.17
C VAL A 211 -7.52 -11.69 42.70
N SER A 212 -7.30 -12.73 41.89
CA SER A 212 -5.98 -12.98 41.35
C SER A 212 -5.67 -12.11 40.14
N VAL A 213 -4.41 -11.79 39.91
CA VAL A 213 -3.95 -11.10 38.68
C VAL A 213 -4.31 -11.90 37.41
N THR A 214 -4.36 -13.23 37.55
CA THR A 214 -4.74 -14.13 36.47
C THR A 214 -6.20 -13.91 36.07
N ASP A 215 -7.11 -13.85 37.07
CA ASP A 215 -8.54 -13.63 36.83
C ASP A 215 -8.79 -12.29 36.14
N ILE A 216 -8.09 -11.22 36.59
CA ILE A 216 -8.14 -9.92 35.96
C ILE A 216 -7.67 -10.01 34.49
N SER A 217 -6.54 -10.65 34.25
CA SER A 217 -5.98 -10.81 32.89
C SER A 217 -6.91 -11.62 31.99
N GLU A 218 -7.52 -12.67 32.50
CA GLU A 218 -8.49 -13.50 31.75
C GLU A 218 -9.76 -12.71 31.39
N LEU A 219 -10.28 -11.95 32.35
CA LEU A 219 -11.44 -11.08 32.11
C LEU A 219 -11.14 -10.02 31.07
N MET A 220 -10.00 -9.34 31.17
CA MET A 220 -9.56 -8.34 30.19
C MET A 220 -9.35 -8.94 28.80
N GLN A 221 -8.78 -10.15 28.72
CA GLN A 221 -8.63 -10.85 27.47
C GLN A 221 -10.00 -11.23 26.87
N LEU A 222 -10.96 -11.64 27.68
CA LEU A 222 -12.31 -11.96 27.23
C LEU A 222 -13.05 -10.71 26.75
N SER A 223 -12.88 -9.59 27.44
CA SER A 223 -13.59 -8.34 27.16
C SER A 223 -13.05 -7.61 25.94
N LEU A 224 -11.72 -7.52 25.80
CA LEU A 224 -11.04 -6.65 24.81
C LEU A 224 -10.46 -7.39 23.62
N SER A 225 -10.31 -8.72 23.69
CA SER A 225 -9.71 -9.49 22.62
C SER A 225 -10.70 -10.53 22.06
N ASN A 226 -10.35 -11.06 20.88
CA ASN A 226 -11.11 -12.13 20.24
C ASN A 226 -10.75 -13.49 20.89
N ARG A 227 -11.16 -13.72 22.15
CA ARG A 227 -10.90 -15.00 22.80
C ARG A 227 -11.78 -16.08 22.20
N ARG A 228 -11.15 -17.09 21.65
CA ARG A 228 -11.84 -18.27 21.17
C ARG A 228 -12.27 -19.14 22.36
N LEU A 229 -13.58 -19.34 22.52
CA LEU A 229 -14.19 -20.16 23.57
C LEU A 229 -14.29 -21.64 23.15
N GLY A 230 -14.42 -21.90 21.85
CA GLY A 230 -14.56 -23.27 21.35
C GLY A 230 -14.84 -23.31 19.86
N TYR A 231 -15.32 -24.47 19.41
CA TYR A 231 -15.75 -24.70 18.03
C TYR A 231 -17.09 -25.42 18.01
N PHE A 232 -17.87 -25.19 16.97
CA PHE A 232 -19.01 -26.02 16.63
C PHE A 232 -18.96 -26.42 15.15
N ILE A 233 -19.59 -27.52 14.83
CA ILE A 233 -19.67 -28.06 13.47
C ILE A 233 -21.08 -27.83 12.95
N LYS A 234 -21.20 -27.20 11.79
CA LYS A 234 -22.48 -27.01 11.09
C LYS A 234 -22.23 -27.25 9.59
N ASP A 235 -23.08 -28.08 8.97
CA ASP A 235 -23.03 -28.41 7.54
C ASP A 235 -21.63 -28.91 7.07
N GLY A 236 -20.95 -29.72 7.90
CA GLY A 236 -19.61 -30.26 7.63
C GLY A 236 -18.47 -29.25 7.73
N LYS A 237 -18.74 -28.02 8.17
CA LYS A 237 -17.73 -26.97 8.38
C LYS A 237 -17.58 -26.66 9.87
N GLN A 238 -16.33 -26.40 10.27
CA GLN A 238 -16.00 -26.03 11.63
C GLN A 238 -16.01 -24.49 11.78
N TYR A 239 -16.75 -24.00 12.76
CA TYR A 239 -16.87 -22.59 13.09
C TYR A 239 -16.30 -22.32 14.47
N GLN A 240 -15.64 -21.16 14.63
CA GLN A 240 -15.13 -20.71 15.93
C GLN A 240 -16.22 -19.98 16.71
N VAL A 241 -16.28 -20.24 18.02
CA VAL A 241 -17.07 -19.44 18.95
C VAL A 241 -16.15 -18.41 19.60
N ILE A 242 -16.39 -17.15 19.34
CA ILE A 242 -15.62 -16.05 19.88
C ILE A 242 -16.50 -15.30 20.87
N GLY A 243 -16.04 -15.18 22.13
CA GLY A 243 -16.71 -14.39 23.16
C GLY A 243 -16.13 -12.97 23.20
N GLN A 244 -17.01 -11.98 23.30
CA GLN A 244 -16.65 -10.58 23.48
C GLN A 244 -17.72 -9.89 24.33
N VAL A 245 -17.34 -8.84 25.05
CA VAL A 245 -18.28 -7.89 25.67
C VAL A 245 -18.97 -7.08 24.57
N LEU A 246 -20.20 -6.65 24.82
CA LEU A 246 -20.94 -5.80 23.88
C LEU A 246 -20.12 -4.55 23.54
N ARG A 247 -20.27 -4.08 22.31
CA ARG A 247 -19.51 -2.93 21.83
C ARG A 247 -19.79 -1.68 22.65
N SER A 248 -21.06 -1.45 23.03
CA SER A 248 -21.47 -0.34 23.89
C SER A 248 -20.76 -0.29 25.25
N ASP A 249 -20.28 -1.44 25.75
CA ASP A 249 -19.70 -1.58 27.08
C ASP A 249 -18.15 -1.65 27.03
N ARG A 250 -17.54 -1.28 25.89
CA ARG A 250 -16.10 -1.24 25.65
C ARG A 250 -15.66 -0.13 24.70
N ASP A 251 -16.55 0.77 24.31
CA ASP A 251 -16.25 1.86 23.39
C ASP A 251 -15.47 2.99 24.09
N ASP A 252 -15.65 3.17 25.38
CA ASP A 252 -14.93 4.16 26.19
C ASP A 252 -13.89 3.46 27.09
N PRO A 253 -12.65 3.97 27.18
CA PRO A 253 -11.65 3.47 28.13
C PRO A 253 -12.10 3.49 29.60
N THR A 254 -13.11 4.30 29.92
CA THR A 254 -13.68 4.38 31.28
C THR A 254 -14.69 3.28 31.59
N ASP A 255 -15.13 2.50 30.62
CA ASP A 255 -16.04 1.35 30.79
C ASP A 255 -15.31 0.10 31.27
N LEU A 256 -13.99 0.16 31.40
CA LEU A 256 -13.09 -0.89 31.86
C LEU A 256 -12.72 -0.68 33.30
#